data_50f0246a596b66fd06b187345a3110fa
#
_entry.id   50f0246a596b66fd06b187345a3110fa
#
_cell.length_a   1.000
_cell.length_b   1.000
_cell.length_c   1.000
_cell.angle_alpha   90.00
_cell.angle_beta   90.00
_cell.angle_gamma   90.00
#
_symmetry.space_group_name_H-M   'P 1'
#
loop_
_entity.id
_entity.type
_entity.pdbx_description
1 polymer ?
#
loop_
_entity_poly.entity_id
_entity_poly.type
_entity_poly.pdbx_seq_one_letter_code
_entity_poly.pdbx_strand_id
1 'polypeptide(L)'
;MNFKDAIYIGKGSKEVIFKSDDSNNPAHYYINSAPAHKEFPVKHVTLGDANVLHMGSPETSNERDINQLLINTVIDTCQLQMGMTELNTGSVWNTMPAHVHDRRMEVYFYLDIPENQAVCHFMGQPQETRHIW
;
A
#
# COMPACT_ATOMS: atom_id res chain seq x y z
N MET A 1 -9.93 -14.57 -1.06
CA MET A 1 -9.50 -13.20 -0.66
C MET A 1 -10.67 -12.27 -0.88
N ASN A 2 -10.88 -11.37 0.05
CA ASN A 2 -11.85 -10.30 -0.09
C ASN A 2 -11.16 -9.03 -0.62
N PHE A 3 -11.95 -8.00 -0.91
CA PHE A 3 -11.43 -6.69 -1.28
C PHE A 3 -10.55 -6.13 -0.15
N LYS A 4 -9.40 -5.58 -0.51
CA LYS A 4 -8.38 -5.04 0.41
C LYS A 4 -7.64 -6.07 1.28
N ASP A 5 -7.80 -7.36 1.04
CA ASP A 5 -6.94 -8.36 1.68
C ASP A 5 -5.54 -8.38 1.07
N ALA A 6 -4.57 -8.79 1.84
CA ALA A 6 -3.20 -9.02 1.38
C ALA A 6 -2.75 -10.46 1.62
N ILE A 7 -1.87 -10.97 0.77
CA ILE A 7 -1.18 -12.23 1.00
C ILE A 7 0.33 -11.97 0.90
N TYR A 8 1.05 -12.38 1.93
CA TYR A 8 2.49 -12.54 1.87
C TYR A 8 2.83 -13.94 1.39
N ILE A 9 3.64 -14.02 0.34
CA ILE A 9 4.13 -15.28 -0.22
C ILE A 9 5.63 -15.33 0.02
N GLY A 10 6.04 -16.21 0.93
CA GLY A 10 7.43 -16.32 1.36
C GLY A 10 8.34 -16.97 0.28
N LYS A 11 9.64 -16.76 0.45
CA LYS A 11 10.68 -17.46 -0.33
C LYS A 11 10.47 -18.97 -0.23
N GLY A 12 10.72 -19.67 -1.35
CA GLY A 12 10.56 -21.13 -1.45
C GLY A 12 9.22 -21.56 -2.05
N SER A 13 8.25 -20.67 -2.18
CA SER A 13 7.01 -20.95 -2.94
C SER A 13 7.33 -21.18 -4.40
N LYS A 14 6.84 -22.30 -4.94
CA LYS A 14 7.17 -22.73 -6.32
C LYS A 14 6.14 -22.28 -7.34
N GLU A 15 4.92 -22.14 -6.91
CA GLU A 15 3.79 -21.82 -7.78
C GLU A 15 2.79 -20.95 -7.05
N VAL A 16 2.24 -19.99 -7.75
CA VAL A 16 1.13 -19.12 -7.28
C VAL A 16 0.11 -19.05 -8.40
N ILE A 17 -1.10 -19.45 -8.10
CA ILE A 17 -2.19 -19.46 -9.07
C ILE A 17 -3.19 -18.36 -8.70
N PHE A 18 -3.41 -17.45 -9.65
CA PHE A 18 -4.40 -16.39 -9.54
C PHE A 18 -5.65 -16.79 -10.30
N LYS A 19 -6.79 -16.73 -9.65
CA LYS A 19 -8.07 -17.10 -10.25
C LYS A 19 -9.17 -16.18 -9.75
N SER A 20 -10.02 -15.70 -10.65
CA SER A 20 -11.27 -15.04 -10.30
C SER A 20 -12.36 -16.06 -9.99
N ASP A 21 -13.13 -15.81 -8.97
CA ASP A 21 -14.30 -16.64 -8.64
C ASP A 21 -15.48 -16.35 -9.59
N ASP A 22 -15.56 -15.13 -10.10
CA ASP A 22 -16.57 -14.68 -11.05
C ASP A 22 -15.89 -14.16 -12.34
N SER A 23 -16.24 -14.75 -13.46
CA SER A 23 -15.73 -14.36 -14.78
C SER A 23 -16.30 -13.02 -15.28
N ASN A 24 -17.47 -12.61 -14.79
CA ASN A 24 -18.10 -11.33 -15.14
C ASN A 24 -17.58 -10.17 -14.30
N ASN A 25 -16.95 -10.47 -13.17
CA ASN A 25 -16.30 -9.50 -12.29
C ASN A 25 -14.90 -10.00 -11.92
N PRO A 26 -13.93 -9.87 -12.83
CA PRO A 26 -12.60 -10.41 -12.63
C PRO A 26 -11.90 -9.73 -11.45
N ALA A 27 -11.17 -10.53 -10.66
CA ALA A 27 -10.39 -10.02 -9.55
C ALA A 27 -9.19 -9.22 -10.04
N HIS A 28 -8.94 -8.10 -9.38
CA HIS A 28 -7.77 -7.25 -9.63
C HIS A 28 -6.72 -7.53 -8.55
N TYR A 29 -5.46 -7.59 -8.96
CA TYR A 29 -4.33 -7.85 -8.07
C TYR A 29 -3.26 -6.79 -8.25
N TYR A 30 -2.71 -6.33 -7.15
CA TYR A 30 -1.42 -5.66 -7.13
C TYR A 30 -0.37 -6.62 -6.59
N ILE A 31 0.73 -6.78 -7.30
CA ILE A 31 1.82 -7.69 -6.93
C ILE A 31 3.11 -6.89 -6.79
N ASN A 32 3.76 -7.05 -5.66
CA ASN A 32 5.09 -6.51 -5.41
C ASN A 32 6.03 -7.66 -5.01
N SER A 33 7.26 -7.62 -5.46
CA SER A 33 8.26 -8.65 -5.15
C SER A 33 9.62 -8.05 -4.85
N ALA A 34 10.37 -8.71 -3.97
CA ALA A 34 11.74 -8.36 -3.63
C ALA A 34 12.58 -9.61 -3.40
N PRO A 35 13.91 -9.56 -3.60
CA PRO A 35 14.81 -10.63 -3.20
C PRO A 35 14.67 -10.95 -1.72
N ALA A 36 14.66 -12.24 -1.37
CA ALA A 36 14.49 -12.67 0.01
C ALA A 36 15.70 -13.48 0.47
N HIS A 37 16.32 -13.06 1.58
CA HIS A 37 17.44 -13.77 2.21
C HIS A 37 16.97 -14.73 3.31
N LYS A 38 15.74 -14.59 3.81
CA LYS A 38 15.14 -15.41 4.85
C LYS A 38 13.78 -15.92 4.41
N GLU A 39 13.40 -17.09 4.86
CA GLU A 39 12.09 -17.70 4.63
C GLU A 39 11.13 -17.34 5.75
N PHE A 40 9.90 -17.00 5.38
CA PHE A 40 8.77 -16.83 6.26
C PHE A 40 7.55 -17.51 5.65
N PRO A 41 6.62 -18.00 6.46
CA PRO A 41 5.45 -18.71 5.95
C PRO A 41 4.54 -17.82 5.11
N VAL A 42 3.82 -18.44 4.19
CA VAL A 42 2.70 -17.78 3.50
C VAL A 42 1.65 -17.38 4.52
N LYS A 43 1.18 -16.15 4.45
CA LYS A 43 0.14 -15.65 5.35
C LYS A 43 -0.85 -14.75 4.63
N HIS A 44 -2.12 -15.04 4.80
CA HIS A 44 -3.24 -14.18 4.43
C HIS A 44 -3.48 -13.18 5.57
N VAL A 45 -3.63 -11.92 5.23
CA VAL A 45 -3.95 -10.82 6.14
C VAL A 45 -5.19 -10.14 5.61
N THR A 46 -6.22 -10.10 6.41
CA THR A 46 -7.47 -9.39 6.10
C THR A 46 -7.39 -7.94 6.53
N LEU A 47 -8.28 -7.11 6.03
CA LEU A 47 -8.39 -5.72 6.51
C LEU A 47 -8.64 -5.65 8.02
N GLY A 48 -9.35 -6.65 8.58
CA GLY A 48 -9.61 -6.74 10.03
C GLY A 48 -8.37 -7.06 10.88
N ASP A 49 -7.32 -7.62 10.27
CA ASP A 49 -6.04 -7.89 10.94
C ASP A 49 -5.08 -6.70 10.86
N ALA A 50 -5.38 -5.70 10.06
CA ALA A 50 -4.51 -4.56 9.82
C ALA A 50 -4.32 -3.72 11.10
N ASN A 51 -3.11 -3.18 11.27
CA ASN A 51 -2.92 -2.10 12.24
C ASN A 51 -3.33 -0.78 11.57
N VAL A 52 -4.44 -0.19 12.03
CA VAL A 52 -5.01 1.02 11.43
C VAL A 52 -4.57 2.26 12.21
N LEU A 53 -4.00 3.22 11.51
CA LEU A 53 -3.63 4.52 12.04
C LEU A 53 -4.56 5.59 11.46
N HIS A 54 -5.33 6.25 12.32
CA HIS A 54 -6.15 7.41 11.95
C HIS A 54 -5.29 8.67 12.03
N MET A 55 -5.10 9.36 10.92
CA MET A 55 -4.16 10.47 10.79
C MET A 55 -4.79 11.68 10.13
N GLY A 56 -4.27 12.86 10.48
CA GLY A 56 -4.72 14.13 9.93
C GLY A 56 -6.04 14.60 10.52
N SER A 57 -6.66 15.57 9.86
CA SER A 57 -7.96 16.09 10.23
C SER A 57 -8.67 16.73 9.03
N PRO A 58 -9.99 16.92 9.09
CA PRO A 58 -10.75 17.65 8.07
C PRO A 58 -10.25 19.08 7.85
N GLU A 59 -9.82 19.76 8.91
CA GLU A 59 -9.34 21.16 8.86
C GLU A 59 -8.08 21.30 8.00
N THR A 60 -7.27 20.24 7.93
CA THR A 60 -6.05 20.21 7.12
C THR A 60 -6.23 19.46 5.79
N SER A 61 -7.45 19.01 5.49
CA SER A 61 -7.81 18.28 4.26
C SER A 61 -6.93 17.04 4.00
N ASN A 62 -6.53 16.35 5.06
CA ASN A 62 -5.67 15.16 4.99
C ASN A 62 -6.07 14.07 5.99
N GLU A 63 -7.31 14.07 6.44
CA GLU A 63 -7.82 12.99 7.27
C GLU A 63 -7.81 11.67 6.48
N ARG A 64 -7.20 10.65 7.06
CA ARG A 64 -6.96 9.38 6.38
C ARG A 64 -6.77 8.22 7.32
N ASP A 65 -7.03 7.04 6.83
CA ASP A 65 -6.74 5.77 7.48
C ASP A 65 -5.57 5.08 6.79
N ILE A 66 -4.52 4.79 7.56
CA ILE A 66 -3.37 4.04 7.09
C ILE A 66 -3.54 2.60 7.56
N ASN A 67 -3.98 1.74 6.67
CA ASN A 67 -4.16 0.31 6.91
C ASN A 67 -2.83 -0.40 6.68
N GLN A 68 -2.11 -0.68 7.75
CA GLN A 68 -0.82 -1.37 7.72
C GLN A 68 -1.08 -2.88 7.71
N LEU A 69 -0.94 -3.51 6.54
CA LEU A 69 -1.26 -4.91 6.31
C LEU A 69 -0.04 -5.82 6.52
N LEU A 70 1.03 -5.56 5.78
CA LEU A 70 2.26 -6.37 5.82
C LEU A 70 3.37 -5.53 6.48
N ILE A 71 3.35 -5.47 7.79
CA ILE A 71 4.39 -4.84 8.60
C ILE A 71 4.71 -5.73 9.80
N ASN A 72 5.85 -5.53 10.41
CA ASN A 72 6.36 -6.37 11.49
C ASN A 72 5.49 -6.43 12.76
N THR A 73 4.57 -5.49 12.95
CA THR A 73 3.58 -5.54 14.04
C THR A 73 2.36 -6.43 13.71
N VAL A 74 2.18 -6.79 12.44
CA VAL A 74 1.08 -7.64 11.96
C VAL A 74 1.60 -9.01 11.54
N ILE A 75 2.64 -9.04 10.69
CA ILE A 75 3.30 -10.27 10.26
C ILE A 75 4.79 -10.06 10.04
N ASP A 76 5.57 -11.12 10.19
CA ASP A 76 6.96 -11.13 9.74
C ASP A 76 7.06 -11.35 8.23
N THR A 77 7.83 -10.52 7.57
CA THR A 77 8.14 -10.61 6.13
C THR A 77 9.64 -10.48 5.90
N CYS A 78 10.11 -10.89 4.71
CA CYS A 78 11.48 -10.60 4.29
C CYS A 78 11.48 -9.43 3.30
N GLN A 79 11.96 -8.27 3.74
CA GLN A 79 12.16 -7.04 2.95
C GLN A 79 10.91 -6.42 2.29
N LEU A 80 9.73 -6.97 2.49
CA LEU A 80 8.49 -6.39 1.96
C LEU A 80 7.66 -5.80 3.09
N GLN A 81 7.18 -4.60 2.85
CA GLN A 81 6.14 -3.96 3.64
C GLN A 81 5.04 -3.49 2.70
N MET A 82 3.81 -3.56 3.13
CA MET A 82 2.67 -3.09 2.35
C MET A 82 1.60 -2.55 3.27
N GLY A 83 1.04 -1.45 2.87
CA GLY A 83 -0.13 -0.85 3.49
C GLY A 83 -0.98 -0.16 2.43
N MET A 84 -2.13 0.30 2.85
CA MET A 84 -3.05 1.06 2.01
C MET A 84 -3.51 2.28 2.78
N THR A 85 -3.36 3.45 2.17
CA THR A 85 -3.87 4.70 2.72
C THR A 85 -5.16 5.06 2.01
N GLU A 86 -6.21 5.29 2.79
CA GLU A 86 -7.50 5.77 2.31
C GLU A 86 -7.73 7.18 2.81
N LEU A 87 -7.92 8.11 1.87
CA LEU A 87 -8.28 9.48 2.21
C LEU A 87 -9.78 9.55 2.49
N ASN A 88 -10.14 10.16 3.62
CA ASN A 88 -11.54 10.39 3.96
C ASN A 88 -12.13 11.51 3.11
N THR A 89 -13.45 11.52 2.99
CA THR A 89 -14.18 12.53 2.19
C THR A 89 -13.76 13.95 2.59
N GLY A 90 -13.39 14.75 1.59
CA GLY A 90 -12.89 16.12 1.78
C GLY A 90 -11.37 16.21 1.95
N SER A 91 -10.68 15.10 2.05
CA SER A 91 -9.21 15.06 2.13
C SER A 91 -8.62 14.87 0.74
N VAL A 92 -7.57 15.61 0.43
CA VAL A 92 -7.02 15.70 -0.92
C VAL A 92 -5.51 15.47 -0.99
N TRP A 93 -4.84 15.23 0.13
CA TRP A 93 -3.41 15.03 0.10
C TRP A 93 -2.84 14.15 1.24
N ASN A 94 -1.71 13.56 0.94
CA ASN A 94 -0.84 12.72 1.73
C ASN A 94 0.56 12.87 1.06
N THR A 95 1.66 12.82 1.64
CA THR A 95 2.20 12.44 2.91
C THR A 95 2.47 13.66 3.78
N MET A 96 2.40 13.49 5.11
CA MET A 96 2.67 14.57 6.04
C MET A 96 3.53 14.10 7.22
N PRO A 97 4.67 14.76 7.47
CA PRO A 97 5.36 15.71 6.60
C PRO A 97 5.99 15.02 5.38
N ALA A 98 6.26 15.78 4.33
CA ALA A 98 7.03 15.28 3.19
C ALA A 98 8.44 14.87 3.66
N HIS A 99 8.88 13.66 3.30
CA HIS A 99 10.14 13.08 3.74
C HIS A 99 10.68 12.06 2.74
N VAL A 100 11.92 11.66 2.93
CA VAL A 100 12.60 10.60 2.17
C VAL A 100 13.12 9.51 3.10
N HIS A 101 13.43 8.36 2.54
CA HIS A 101 14.02 7.23 3.26
C HIS A 101 15.37 6.84 2.64
N ASP A 102 16.41 6.75 3.45
CA ASP A 102 17.78 6.47 2.97
C ASP A 102 18.01 5.00 2.56
N ARG A 103 17.21 4.07 3.06
CA ARG A 103 17.48 2.64 2.98
C ARG A 103 16.37 1.80 2.38
N ARG A 104 15.32 2.41 1.85
CA ARG A 104 14.23 1.67 1.22
C ARG A 104 13.70 2.40 0.01
N MET A 105 13.28 1.64 -0.97
CA MET A 105 12.48 2.09 -2.08
C MET A 105 11.01 2.02 -1.68
N GLU A 106 10.22 2.97 -2.14
CA GLU A 106 8.77 2.97 -2.02
C GLU A 106 8.13 2.98 -3.40
N VAL A 107 7.04 2.25 -3.53
CA VAL A 107 6.18 2.26 -4.70
C VAL A 107 4.81 2.72 -4.27
N TYR A 108 4.31 3.77 -4.89
CA TYR A 108 2.95 4.25 -4.72
C TYR A 108 2.11 3.76 -5.89
N PHE A 109 1.05 3.06 -5.58
CA PHE A 109 0.06 2.61 -6.54
C PHE A 109 -1.29 3.22 -6.19
N TYR A 110 -1.82 4.02 -7.11
CA TYR A 110 -3.10 4.70 -6.94
C TYR A 110 -4.20 3.86 -7.58
N LEU A 111 -5.29 3.64 -6.85
CA LEU A 111 -6.43 2.84 -7.29
C LEU A 111 -7.74 3.54 -6.91
N ASP A 112 -8.82 3.12 -7.55
CA ASP A 112 -10.17 3.64 -7.32
C ASP A 112 -10.30 5.17 -7.48
N ILE A 113 -9.54 5.73 -8.43
CA ILE A 113 -9.62 7.15 -8.75
C ILE A 113 -10.78 7.35 -9.72
N PRO A 114 -11.75 8.23 -9.40
CA PRO A 114 -12.82 8.57 -10.34
C PRO A 114 -12.26 9.12 -11.67
N GLU A 115 -12.91 8.77 -12.78
CA GLU A 115 -12.44 9.13 -14.14
C GLU A 115 -12.24 10.63 -14.36
N ASN A 116 -12.95 11.47 -13.64
CA ASN A 116 -12.85 12.93 -13.72
C ASN A 116 -11.87 13.55 -12.74
N GLN A 117 -11.06 12.73 -12.05
CA GLN A 117 -10.07 13.17 -11.08
C GLN A 117 -8.66 12.71 -11.48
N ALA A 118 -7.67 13.37 -10.94
CA ALA A 118 -6.26 13.03 -11.12
C ALA A 118 -5.52 13.12 -9.81
N VAL A 119 -4.43 12.32 -9.71
CA VAL A 119 -3.48 12.40 -8.60
C VAL A 119 -2.20 13.04 -9.11
N CYS A 120 -1.70 14.03 -8.39
CA CYS A 120 -0.38 14.60 -8.63
C CYS A 120 0.62 14.02 -7.62
N HIS A 121 1.64 13.34 -8.10
CA HIS A 121 2.71 12.80 -7.27
C HIS A 121 3.95 13.67 -7.38
N PHE A 122 4.36 14.30 -6.26
CA PHE A 122 5.54 15.14 -6.20
C PHE A 122 6.69 14.35 -5.58
N MET A 123 7.82 14.29 -6.29
CA MET A 123 9.00 13.53 -5.86
C MET A 123 10.21 14.44 -5.70
N GLY A 124 11.12 14.05 -4.82
CA GLY A 124 12.40 14.71 -4.61
C GLY A 124 12.55 15.35 -3.23
N GLN A 125 13.58 16.14 -3.08
CA GLN A 125 13.86 16.85 -1.84
C GLN A 125 12.92 18.06 -1.67
N PRO A 126 12.18 18.19 -0.56
CA PRO A 126 11.16 19.22 -0.39
C PRO A 126 11.65 20.65 -0.59
N GLN A 127 12.91 20.91 -0.24
CA GLN A 127 13.52 22.25 -0.33
C GLN A 127 14.31 22.51 -1.62
N GLU A 128 14.68 21.46 -2.35
CA GLU A 128 15.64 21.52 -3.45
C GLU A 128 15.02 21.14 -4.78
N THR A 129 14.18 20.10 -4.80
CA THR A 129 13.60 19.57 -6.04
C THR A 129 12.32 20.31 -6.40
N ARG A 130 12.23 20.72 -7.68
CA ARG A 130 11.10 21.47 -8.25
C ARG A 130 10.44 20.71 -9.42
N HIS A 131 10.63 19.40 -9.50
CA HIS A 131 10.05 18.58 -10.58
C HIS A 131 8.66 18.07 -10.20
N ILE A 132 7.75 18.18 -11.16
CA ILE A 132 6.39 17.60 -11.11
C ILE A 132 6.31 16.58 -12.21
N TRP A 133 5.85 15.39 -11.91
CA TRP A 133 5.69 14.27 -12.84
C TRP A 133 4.22 13.86 -12.93
#